data_44396f473c3a85c76a9a8b6d53e5ad91
#
_entry.id   44396f473c3a85c76a9a8b6d53e5ad91
#
_cell.length_a   1.000
_cell.length_b   1.000
_cell.length_c   1.000
_cell.angle_alpha   90.00
_cell.angle_beta   90.00
_cell.angle_gamma   90.00
#
_symmetry.space_group_name_H-M   'P 1'
#
loop_
_entity.id
_entity.type
_entity.pdbx_description
1 polymer ?
#
loop_
_entity_poly.entity_id
_entity_poly.type
_entity_poly.pdbx_seq_one_letter_code
_entity_poly.pdbx_strand_id
1 'polypeptide(L)'
;MNDLQILIDNYLEYCKSQKRLDSKTINAYRIDLRQFSEQNITQNASSITSDMLENYVATLHQKYKLKTVKRKIASLKALFHYLEYKEIITINPFNKIHLADKHTNRCATG
;
A
#
# COMPACT_ATOMS: atom_id res chain seq x y z
N MET A 1 19.22 1.46 7.73
CA MET A 1 18.52 1.10 6.51
C MET A 1 17.08 0.73 6.82
N ASN A 2 16.17 1.10 5.96
CA ASN A 2 14.74 0.88 6.18
C ASN A 2 14.33 -0.50 5.64
N ASP A 3 13.90 -1.40 6.53
CA ASP A 3 13.46 -2.75 6.12
C ASP A 3 12.32 -2.67 5.11
N LEU A 4 11.43 -1.70 5.29
CA LEU A 4 10.29 -1.54 4.38
C LEU A 4 10.76 -1.24 2.96
N GLN A 5 11.79 -0.40 2.81
CA GLN A 5 12.32 -0.09 1.49
C GLN A 5 12.89 -1.33 0.80
N ILE A 6 13.57 -2.18 1.55
CA ILE A 6 14.11 -3.43 1.01
C ILE A 6 12.96 -4.32 0.53
N LEU A 7 11.90 -4.42 1.31
CA LEU A 7 10.73 -5.22 0.94
C LEU A 7 10.03 -4.66 -0.29
N ILE A 8 9.96 -3.34 -0.40
CA ILE A 8 9.37 -2.70 -1.57
C ILE A 8 10.20 -3.02 -2.82
N ASP A 9 11.52 -2.93 -2.71
CA ASP A 9 12.39 -3.25 -3.84
C ASP A 9 12.21 -4.71 -4.28
N ASN A 10 12.08 -5.62 -3.33
CA ASN A 10 11.85 -7.03 -3.63
C ASN A 10 10.49 -7.23 -4.30
N TYR A 11 9.48 -6.50 -3.84
CA TYR A 11 8.16 -6.58 -4.45
C TYR A 11 8.16 -6.07 -5.89
N LEU A 12 8.87 -4.97 -6.14
CA LEU A 12 8.95 -4.41 -7.49
C LEU A 12 9.66 -5.39 -8.43
N GLU A 13 10.70 -6.06 -7.95
CA GLU A 13 11.37 -7.09 -8.75
C GLU A 13 10.43 -8.26 -9.02
N TYR A 14 9.65 -8.64 -8.03
CA TYR A 14 8.64 -9.69 -8.20
C TYR A 14 7.61 -9.29 -9.26
N CYS A 15 7.16 -8.04 -9.24
CA CYS A 15 6.22 -7.54 -10.24
C CYS A 15 6.81 -7.62 -11.65
N LYS A 16 8.09 -7.30 -11.77
CA LYS A 16 8.76 -7.31 -13.05
C LYS A 16 8.96 -8.72 -13.59
N SER A 17 9.42 -9.63 -12.73
CA SER A 17 9.83 -10.95 -13.18
C SER A 17 8.71 -11.99 -13.15
N GLN A 18 7.84 -11.94 -12.14
CA GLN A 18 6.81 -12.96 -11.97
C GLN A 18 5.45 -12.54 -12.51
N LYS A 19 5.07 -11.30 -12.26
CA LYS A 19 3.79 -10.80 -12.75
C LYS A 19 3.89 -10.18 -14.14
N ARG A 20 5.10 -9.86 -14.56
CA ARG A 20 5.38 -9.30 -15.87
C ARG A 20 4.60 -8.03 -16.15
N LEU A 21 4.48 -7.19 -15.14
CA LEU A 21 3.83 -5.90 -15.30
C LEU A 21 4.69 -5.00 -16.17
N ASP A 22 4.05 -4.09 -16.89
CA ASP A 22 4.81 -3.21 -17.77
C ASP A 22 5.57 -2.14 -16.95
N SER A 23 6.51 -1.47 -17.62
CA SER A 23 7.38 -0.52 -16.93
C SER A 23 6.62 0.68 -16.40
N LYS A 24 5.55 1.09 -17.04
CA LYS A 24 4.75 2.22 -16.55
C LYS A 24 4.08 1.89 -15.23
N THR A 25 3.50 0.69 -15.14
CA THR A 25 2.86 0.23 -13.93
C THR A 25 3.86 0.10 -12.79
N ILE A 26 5.02 -0.50 -13.09
CA ILE A 26 6.07 -0.68 -12.09
C ILE A 26 6.59 0.68 -11.60
N ASN A 27 6.76 1.65 -12.49
CA ASN A 27 7.21 2.98 -12.09
C ASN A 27 6.19 3.68 -11.21
N ALA A 28 4.90 3.54 -11.52
CA ALA A 28 3.85 4.11 -10.68
C ALA A 28 3.88 3.50 -9.28
N TYR A 29 4.01 2.18 -9.20
CA TYR A 29 4.12 1.49 -7.92
C TYR A 29 5.36 1.96 -7.17
N ARG A 30 6.49 2.08 -7.86
CA ARG A 30 7.73 2.53 -7.23
C ARG A 30 7.56 3.88 -6.57
N ILE A 31 6.96 4.82 -7.28
CA ILE A 31 6.74 6.17 -6.77
C ILE A 31 5.81 6.14 -5.56
N ASP A 32 4.68 5.44 -5.70
CA ASP A 32 3.68 5.39 -4.63
C ASP A 32 4.21 4.71 -3.38
N LEU A 33 4.93 3.61 -3.55
CA LEU A 33 5.44 2.85 -2.40
C LEU A 33 6.64 3.53 -1.75
N ARG A 34 7.48 4.19 -2.55
CA ARG A 34 8.58 4.97 -1.99
C ARG A 34 8.04 6.10 -1.11
N GLN A 35 6.98 6.76 -1.58
CA GLN A 35 6.36 7.84 -0.83
C GLN A 35 5.85 7.34 0.53
N PHE A 36 5.22 6.18 0.52
CA PHE A 36 4.75 5.55 1.76
C PHE A 36 5.94 5.20 2.67
N SER A 37 6.99 4.64 2.11
CA SER A 37 8.18 4.26 2.87
C SER A 37 8.83 5.47 3.53
N GLU A 38 8.87 6.60 2.83
CA GLU A 38 9.47 7.83 3.38
C GLU A 38 8.68 8.37 4.56
N GLN A 39 7.36 8.16 4.57
CA GLN A 39 6.53 8.56 5.70
C GLN A 39 6.71 7.64 6.90
N ASN A 40 7.19 6.43 6.68
CA ASN A 40 7.28 5.41 7.72
C ASN A 40 8.69 4.83 7.83
N ILE A 41 9.68 5.70 7.76
CA ILE A 41 11.08 5.32 7.59
C ILE A 41 11.63 4.47 8.74
N THR A 42 11.09 4.66 9.94
CA THR A 42 11.56 3.93 11.12
C THR A 42 10.79 2.64 11.38
N GLN A 43 9.81 2.33 10.54
CA GLN A 43 8.95 1.17 10.77
C GLN A 43 9.42 -0.02 9.96
N ASN A 44 9.31 -1.22 10.54
CA ASN A 44 9.38 -2.43 9.73
C ASN A 44 7.95 -2.82 9.34
N ALA A 45 7.85 -3.71 8.35
CA ALA A 45 6.54 -4.05 7.78
C ALA A 45 5.57 -4.59 8.83
N SER A 46 6.08 -5.40 9.76
CA SER A 46 5.22 -6.01 10.79
C SER A 46 4.77 -5.01 11.85
N SER A 47 5.39 -3.83 11.91
CA SER A 47 5.02 -2.78 12.86
C SER A 47 3.92 -1.87 12.35
N ILE A 48 3.58 -1.96 11.07
CA ILE A 48 2.58 -1.08 10.48
C ILE A 48 1.18 -1.58 10.85
N THR A 49 0.41 -0.67 11.44
CA THR A 49 -0.93 -0.99 11.94
C THR A 49 -2.00 -0.43 11.00
N SER A 50 -3.23 -0.89 11.20
CA SER A 50 -4.36 -0.36 10.44
C SER A 50 -4.55 1.13 10.70
N ASP A 51 -4.32 1.57 11.94
CA ASP A 51 -4.43 3.00 12.27
C ASP A 51 -3.42 3.84 11.48
N MET A 52 -2.20 3.35 11.35
CA MET A 52 -1.19 4.05 10.57
C MET A 52 -1.59 4.17 9.12
N LEU A 53 -2.16 3.11 8.56
CA LEU A 53 -2.62 3.13 7.18
C LEU A 53 -3.81 4.07 7.00
N GLU A 54 -4.75 4.07 7.95
CA GLU A 54 -5.88 4.98 7.89
C GLU A 54 -5.44 6.44 7.93
N ASN A 55 -4.46 6.75 8.78
CA ASN A 55 -3.91 8.10 8.85
C ASN A 55 -3.23 8.49 7.54
N TYR A 56 -2.50 7.56 6.96
CA TYR A 56 -1.84 7.82 5.68
C TYR A 56 -2.86 8.07 4.58
N VAL A 57 -3.92 7.26 4.53
CA VAL A 57 -4.98 7.44 3.54
C VAL A 57 -5.65 8.80 3.72
N ALA A 58 -5.91 9.21 4.97
CA ALA A 58 -6.49 10.52 5.24
C ALA A 58 -5.59 11.64 4.70
N THR A 59 -4.28 11.49 4.90
CA THR A 59 -3.32 12.46 4.37
C THR A 59 -3.38 12.52 2.84
N LEU A 60 -3.51 11.36 2.19
CA LEU A 60 -3.61 11.32 0.74
C LEU A 60 -4.85 12.06 0.24
N HIS A 61 -5.99 11.88 0.93
CA HIS A 61 -7.22 12.56 0.56
C HIS A 61 -7.09 14.09 0.67
N GLN A 62 -6.25 14.56 1.58
CA GLN A 62 -6.01 15.98 1.71
C GLN A 62 -5.14 16.56 0.61
N LYS A 63 -4.25 15.74 0.05
CA LYS A 63 -3.24 16.21 -0.89
C LYS A 63 -3.57 15.94 -2.34
N TYR A 64 -4.35 14.91 -2.62
CA TYR A 64 -4.53 14.42 -3.98
C TYR A 64 -5.99 14.25 -4.33
N LYS A 65 -6.26 14.22 -5.64
CA LYS A 65 -7.60 13.94 -6.16
C LYS A 65 -7.93 12.48 -5.92
N LEU A 66 -9.21 12.18 -5.87
CA LEU A 66 -9.70 10.84 -5.56
C LEU A 66 -9.09 9.76 -6.46
N LYS A 67 -8.97 10.05 -7.75
CA LYS A 67 -8.39 9.09 -8.69
C LYS A 67 -6.97 8.70 -8.30
N THR A 68 -6.17 9.70 -7.93
CA THR A 68 -4.78 9.48 -7.50
C THR A 68 -4.74 8.72 -6.17
N VAL A 69 -5.63 9.09 -5.23
CA VAL A 69 -5.71 8.39 -3.95
C VAL A 69 -6.01 6.91 -4.15
N LYS A 70 -6.98 6.60 -5.00
CA LYS A 70 -7.34 5.21 -5.27
C LYS A 70 -6.17 4.42 -5.85
N ARG A 71 -5.41 5.04 -6.75
CA ARG A 71 -4.23 4.38 -7.32
C ARG A 71 -3.19 4.08 -6.23
N LYS A 72 -2.92 5.05 -5.36
CA LYS A 72 -1.94 4.87 -4.30
C LYS A 72 -2.38 3.82 -3.29
N ILE A 73 -3.66 3.80 -2.95
CA ILE A 73 -4.20 2.78 -2.07
C ILE A 73 -4.06 1.40 -2.71
N ALA A 74 -4.35 1.29 -4.00
CA ALA A 74 -4.22 0.01 -4.71
C ALA A 74 -2.77 -0.49 -4.68
N SER A 75 -1.80 0.42 -4.85
CA SER A 75 -0.39 0.06 -4.77
C SER A 75 -0.04 -0.50 -3.40
N LEU A 76 -0.53 0.14 -2.34
CA LEU A 76 -0.27 -0.33 -0.98
C LEU A 76 -0.92 -1.66 -0.69
N LYS A 77 -2.16 -1.83 -1.14
CA LYS A 77 -2.86 -3.12 -0.96
C LYS A 77 -2.09 -4.24 -1.64
N ALA A 78 -1.61 -3.99 -2.84
CA ALA A 78 -0.85 -4.98 -3.59
C ALA A 78 0.43 -5.36 -2.84
N LEU A 79 1.13 -4.37 -2.28
CA LEU A 79 2.34 -4.62 -1.51
C LEU A 79 2.04 -5.47 -0.28
N PHE A 80 1.04 -5.10 0.51
CA PHE A 80 0.74 -5.84 1.73
C PHE A 80 0.20 -7.23 1.45
N HIS A 81 -0.53 -7.39 0.35
CA HIS A 81 -0.96 -8.72 -0.08
C HIS A 81 0.27 -9.60 -0.39
N TYR A 82 1.26 -9.03 -1.08
CA TYR A 82 2.51 -9.74 -1.37
C TYR A 82 3.25 -10.12 -0.09
N LEU A 83 3.33 -9.18 0.88
CA LEU A 83 4.01 -9.45 2.15
C LEU A 83 3.33 -10.57 2.92
N GLU A 84 2.01 -10.61 2.88
CA GLU A 84 1.24 -11.67 3.52
C GLU A 84 1.46 -13.01 2.80
N TYR A 85 1.44 -12.98 1.48
CA TYR A 85 1.66 -14.17 0.66
C TYR A 85 3.05 -14.78 0.92
N LYS A 86 4.06 -13.92 1.08
CA LYS A 86 5.42 -14.37 1.37
C LYS A 86 5.65 -14.67 2.84
N GLU A 87 4.63 -14.53 3.66
CA GLU A 87 4.69 -14.79 5.09
C GLU A 87 5.68 -13.88 5.81
N ILE A 88 5.93 -12.70 5.25
CA ILE A 88 6.76 -11.68 5.88
C ILE A 88 5.98 -11.04 7.01
N ILE A 89 4.66 -10.88 6.83
CA ILE A 89 3.75 -10.43 7.88
C ILE A 89 2.71 -11.52 8.11
N THR A 90 2.23 -11.64 9.36
CA THR A 90 1.20 -12.62 9.70
C THR A 90 -0.20 -12.03 9.60
N ILE A 91 -0.31 -10.74 9.88
CA ILE A 91 -1.59 -10.04 9.86
C ILE A 91 -1.49 -8.90 8.86
N ASN A 92 -2.40 -8.88 7.89
CA ASN A 92 -2.46 -7.80 6.91
C ASN A 92 -3.32 -6.68 7.49
N PRO A 93 -2.73 -5.50 7.79
CA PRO A 93 -3.50 -4.42 8.40
C PRO A 93 -4.63 -3.89 7.54
N PHE A 94 -4.57 -4.07 6.22
CA PHE A 94 -5.66 -3.66 5.34
C PHE A 94 -6.94 -4.46 5.60
N ASN A 95 -6.84 -5.63 6.20
CA ASN A 95 -8.03 -6.43 6.48
C ASN A 95 -8.94 -5.78 7.53
N LYS A 96 -8.42 -4.83 8.28
CA LYS A 96 -9.17 -4.16 9.35
C LYS A 96 -9.61 -2.75 9.00
N ILE A 97 -9.29 -2.29 7.79
CA ILE A 97 -9.57 -0.91 7.39
C ILE A 97 -10.84 -0.83 6.57
N HIS A 98 -11.68 0.16 6.91
CA HIS A 98 -12.80 0.55 6.07
C HIS A 98 -12.40 1.77 5.27
N LEU A 99 -12.40 1.63 3.96
CA LEU A 99 -12.00 2.72 3.08
C LEU A 99 -13.24 3.49 2.62
N ALA A 100 -13.16 4.80 2.68
CA ALA A 100 -14.32 5.67 2.40
C ALA A 100 -14.88 5.53 0.99
N ASP A 101 -14.12 5.06 0.08
CA ASP A 101 -14.52 4.93 -1.31
C ASP A 101 -15.40 3.72 -1.59
N LYS A 102 -15.75 3.03 -0.57
CA LYS A 102 -16.66 1.91 -0.75
C LYS A 102 -18.06 2.37 -0.71
N HIS A 103 -17.92 2.32 -0.58
CA HIS A 103 -18.99 2.55 -0.36
C HIS A 103 -19.91 2.40 -0.11
N THR A 104 -19.64 2.53 0.08
CA THR A 104 -20.28 2.57 0.49
C THR A 104 -21.09 2.15 0.67
N ASN A 105 -20.94 2.08 0.85
CA ASN A 105 -21.68 1.68 1.14
C ASN A 105 -22.29 1.32 1.33
N ARG A 106 -22.23 1.46 1.24
CA ARG A 106 -22.71 1.04 1.62
C ARG A 106 -23.23 1.00 2.05
N CYS A 107 -22.98 1.30 2.13
CA CYS A 107 -23.50 1.28 2.60
C CYS A 107 -23.99 1.28 2.83
N ALA A 108 -23.87 1.52 2.70
CA ALA A 108 -24.35 1.51 2.94
C ALA A 108 -24.85 1.26 3.02
N THR A 109 -24.74 1.56 2.88
CA THR A 109 -25.15 1.31 2.93
C THR A 109 -25.32 0.97 2.95
N GLY A 110 -24.97 1.27 2.78
CA GLY A 110 -25.04 1.05 3.01
C GLY A 110 -25.01 0.76 3.02
#